data_1fcc91cae9421acbeab66e28a7c357c8
#
_entry.id   1fcc91cae9421acbeab66e28a7c357c8
#
_cell.length_a   1.000
_cell.length_b   1.000
_cell.length_c   1.000
_cell.angle_alpha   90.00
_cell.angle_beta   90.00
_cell.angle_gamma   90.00
#
_symmetry.space_group_name_H-M   'P 1'
#
loop_
_entity.id
_entity.type
_entity.pdbx_description
1 polymer ?
#
loop_
_entity_poly.entity_id
_entity_poly.type
_entity_poly.pdbx_seq_one_letter_code
_entity_poly.pdbx_strand_id
1 'polypeptide(L)'
;SAEDINSIFTNFISHPYKALLWHIGFMFLTGAIIMGGVQKGIERYSKLMMPLLFIIIIALSINSMTLSGSAEGLRFLFFPKLSELTADSILSALGQAFFSLSVGMGILLTYASYIPKNDNLTGISLKVIITDTLVAILAGIAILPAVFSFHIDPQAGPGLVFLTLPKVFQGLPAGEIWAILFFILLTFAALTSAISLLEVPVAYLVEEKKLKRPWATVIATLVITCIGSFNTLSFGPLRHVQIFGMSLFDACDYLCSNILLPLGGILICIFALSLIHISSPRDGATSRM
;
A
#
# COMPACT_ATOMS: atom_id res chain seq x y z
N SER A 1 -28.92 -7.41 1.98
CA SER A 1 -28.73 -7.47 3.45
C SER A 1 -27.24 -7.56 3.79
N ALA A 2 -26.88 -7.41 5.06
CA ALA A 2 -25.44 -7.48 5.49
C ALA A 2 -24.84 -8.87 5.25
N GLU A 3 -25.66 -9.93 5.33
CA GLU A 3 -25.27 -11.31 5.01
C GLU A 3 -24.96 -11.48 3.53
N ASP A 4 -25.65 -10.75 2.64
CA ASP A 4 -25.41 -10.82 1.21
C ASP A 4 -24.04 -10.26 0.82
N ILE A 5 -23.58 -9.17 1.46
CA ILE A 5 -22.28 -8.55 1.16
C ILE A 5 -21.14 -9.49 1.59
N ASN A 6 -21.24 -10.07 2.78
CA ASN A 6 -20.26 -11.04 3.27
C ASN A 6 -20.16 -12.26 2.34
N SER A 7 -21.31 -12.80 1.93
CA SER A 7 -21.36 -13.97 1.04
C SER A 7 -20.78 -13.66 -0.34
N ILE A 8 -21.12 -12.49 -0.91
CA ILE A 8 -20.58 -12.05 -2.20
C ILE A 8 -19.05 -11.91 -2.15
N PHE A 9 -18.53 -11.24 -1.13
CA PHE A 9 -17.09 -11.04 -0.94
C PHE A 9 -16.38 -12.38 -0.77
N THR A 10 -16.84 -13.22 0.16
CA THR A 10 -16.22 -14.52 0.45
C THR A 10 -16.27 -15.45 -0.76
N ASN A 11 -17.41 -15.51 -1.47
CA ASN A 11 -17.53 -16.29 -2.69
C ASN A 11 -16.62 -15.77 -3.81
N PHE A 12 -16.40 -14.46 -3.90
CA PHE A 12 -15.52 -13.90 -4.91
C PHE A 12 -14.05 -14.27 -4.64
N ILE A 13 -13.54 -14.06 -3.41
CA ILE A 13 -12.14 -14.33 -3.07
C ILE A 13 -11.80 -15.82 -3.04
N SER A 14 -12.78 -16.67 -2.68
CA SER A 14 -12.58 -18.12 -2.66
C SER A 14 -12.70 -18.80 -4.02
N HIS A 15 -13.25 -18.10 -5.02
CA HIS A 15 -13.43 -18.65 -6.37
C HIS A 15 -12.12 -18.55 -7.17
N PRO A 16 -11.41 -19.68 -7.42
CA PRO A 16 -10.05 -19.65 -7.91
C PRO A 16 -9.91 -18.95 -9.27
N TYR A 17 -10.76 -19.27 -10.22
CA TYR A 17 -10.67 -18.72 -11.57
C TYR A 17 -10.98 -17.22 -11.63
N LYS A 18 -11.97 -16.76 -10.86
CA LYS A 18 -12.34 -15.33 -10.86
C LYS A 18 -11.24 -14.48 -10.22
N ALA A 19 -10.79 -14.88 -9.03
CA ALA A 19 -9.74 -14.14 -8.31
C ALA A 19 -8.44 -14.11 -9.14
N LEU A 20 -8.05 -15.25 -9.74
CA LEU A 20 -6.84 -15.35 -10.55
C LEU A 20 -6.94 -14.51 -11.85
N LEU A 21 -8.09 -14.51 -12.51
CA LEU A 21 -8.31 -13.70 -13.73
C LEU A 21 -8.14 -12.20 -13.44
N TRP A 22 -8.72 -11.72 -12.35
CA TRP A 22 -8.57 -10.32 -11.94
C TRP A 22 -7.14 -9.98 -11.53
N HIS A 23 -6.46 -10.90 -10.83
CA HIS A 23 -5.05 -10.74 -10.49
C HIS A 23 -4.19 -10.59 -11.76
N ILE A 24 -4.32 -11.51 -12.72
CA ILE A 24 -3.57 -11.47 -13.98
C ILE A 24 -3.91 -10.20 -14.78
N GLY A 25 -5.19 -9.83 -14.86
CA GLY A 25 -5.64 -8.61 -15.54
C GLY A 25 -5.04 -7.34 -14.92
N PHE A 26 -5.02 -7.26 -13.59
CA PHE A 26 -4.43 -6.13 -12.87
C PHE A 26 -2.90 -6.06 -13.08
N MET A 27 -2.20 -7.18 -13.00
CA MET A 27 -0.76 -7.25 -13.27
C MET A 27 -0.41 -6.92 -14.72
N PHE A 28 -1.22 -7.37 -15.68
CA PHE A 28 -1.06 -7.01 -17.08
C PHE A 28 -1.21 -5.49 -17.29
N LEU A 29 -2.23 -4.88 -16.68
CA LEU A 29 -2.43 -3.42 -16.74
C LEU A 29 -1.25 -2.67 -16.12
N THR A 30 -0.76 -3.11 -14.97
CA THR A 30 0.42 -2.54 -14.28
C THR A 30 1.65 -2.59 -15.18
N GLY A 31 1.94 -3.76 -15.77
CA GLY A 31 3.06 -3.95 -16.69
C GLY A 31 2.94 -3.10 -17.96
N ALA A 32 1.74 -3.00 -18.54
CA ALA A 32 1.49 -2.18 -19.72
C ALA A 32 1.80 -0.68 -19.49
N ILE A 33 1.44 -0.17 -18.31
CA ILE A 33 1.73 1.23 -17.93
C ILE A 33 3.24 1.46 -17.79
N ILE A 34 3.96 0.53 -17.15
CA ILE A 34 5.42 0.62 -16.98
C ILE A 34 6.16 0.55 -18.30
N MET A 35 5.69 -0.27 -19.25
CA MET A 35 6.27 -0.27 -20.61
C MET A 35 6.20 1.10 -21.30
N GLY A 36 5.17 1.90 -21.02
CA GLY A 36 5.01 3.26 -21.54
C GLY A 36 5.97 4.31 -20.95
N GLY A 37 6.70 3.97 -19.88
CA GLY A 37 7.66 4.84 -19.20
C GLY A 37 7.06 5.69 -18.07
N VAL A 38 7.94 6.17 -17.16
CA VAL A 38 7.57 6.84 -15.90
C VAL A 38 6.79 8.15 -16.12
N GLN A 39 7.26 9.02 -17.01
CA GLN A 39 6.71 10.38 -17.15
C GLN A 39 5.32 10.44 -17.80
N LYS A 40 5.05 9.61 -18.81
CA LYS A 40 3.79 9.68 -19.57
C LYS A 40 2.66 8.87 -18.92
N GLY A 41 2.99 7.81 -18.19
CA GLY A 41 2.02 6.94 -17.56
C GLY A 41 1.72 7.35 -16.12
N ILE A 42 2.70 7.25 -15.22
CA ILE A 42 2.49 7.38 -13.78
C ILE A 42 2.12 8.81 -13.38
N GLU A 43 2.89 9.79 -13.79
CA GLU A 43 2.74 11.19 -13.36
C GLU A 43 1.39 11.80 -13.77
N ARG A 44 0.94 11.56 -14.99
CA ARG A 44 -0.30 12.12 -15.50
C ARG A 44 -1.53 11.58 -14.77
N TYR A 45 -1.57 10.27 -14.54
CA TYR A 45 -2.71 9.64 -13.87
C TYR A 45 -2.73 9.97 -12.38
N SER A 46 -1.58 9.95 -11.70
CA SER A 46 -1.50 10.29 -10.28
C SER A 46 -1.94 11.72 -9.99
N LYS A 47 -1.58 12.69 -10.83
CA LYS A 47 -1.98 14.10 -10.67
C LYS A 47 -3.49 14.33 -10.67
N LEU A 48 -4.24 13.51 -11.42
CA LEU A 48 -5.71 13.61 -11.46
C LEU A 48 -6.37 12.79 -10.36
N MET A 49 -5.84 11.61 -10.09
CA MET A 49 -6.51 10.61 -9.25
C MET A 49 -6.32 10.85 -7.76
N MET A 50 -5.13 11.28 -7.34
CA MET A 50 -4.86 11.53 -5.93
C MET A 50 -5.73 12.65 -5.34
N PRO A 51 -5.89 13.84 -5.97
CA PRO A 51 -6.81 14.85 -5.45
C PRO A 51 -8.27 14.37 -5.40
N LEU A 52 -8.71 13.58 -6.38
CA LEU A 52 -10.07 13.07 -6.41
C LEU A 52 -10.31 12.06 -5.28
N LEU A 53 -9.36 11.14 -5.04
CA LEU A 53 -9.40 10.22 -3.90
C LEU A 53 -9.46 10.98 -2.58
N PHE A 54 -8.66 12.04 -2.44
CA PHE A 54 -8.64 12.89 -1.25
C PHE A 54 -9.98 13.57 -0.98
N ILE A 55 -10.63 14.11 -2.01
CA ILE A 55 -11.97 14.72 -1.90
C ILE A 55 -13.00 13.68 -1.45
N ILE A 56 -12.96 12.47 -2.00
CA ILE A 56 -13.90 11.41 -1.64
C ILE A 56 -13.68 10.93 -0.21
N ILE A 57 -12.43 10.75 0.24
CA ILE A 57 -12.14 10.39 1.62
C ILE A 57 -12.65 11.46 2.59
N ILE A 58 -12.49 12.75 2.28
CA ILE A 58 -13.04 13.84 3.08
C ILE A 58 -14.57 13.76 3.13
N ALA A 59 -15.24 13.58 2.01
CA ALA A 59 -16.69 13.46 1.96
C ALA A 59 -17.21 12.27 2.77
N LEU A 60 -16.53 11.12 2.67
CA LEU A 60 -16.84 9.93 3.46
C LEU A 60 -16.58 10.15 4.96
N SER A 61 -15.49 10.84 5.32
CA SER A 61 -15.17 11.18 6.71
C SER A 61 -16.26 12.06 7.32
N ILE A 62 -16.71 13.10 6.62
CA ILE A 62 -17.78 13.97 7.06
C ILE A 62 -19.08 13.19 7.27
N ASN A 63 -19.42 12.32 6.32
CA ASN A 63 -20.61 11.48 6.45
C ASN A 63 -20.49 10.48 7.60
N SER A 64 -19.35 9.83 7.74
CA SER A 64 -19.10 8.84 8.80
C SER A 64 -19.21 9.45 10.21
N MET A 65 -18.86 10.72 10.37
CA MET A 65 -19.02 11.45 11.63
C MET A 65 -20.48 11.66 12.04
N THR A 66 -21.44 11.54 11.13
CA THR A 66 -22.88 11.65 11.43
C THR A 66 -23.50 10.35 11.92
N LEU A 67 -22.77 9.23 11.85
CA LEU A 67 -23.25 7.92 12.27
C LEU A 67 -23.29 7.77 13.80
N SER A 68 -24.14 6.87 14.29
CA SER A 68 -24.36 6.62 15.73
C SER A 68 -23.10 6.19 16.47
N GLY A 69 -22.22 5.42 15.85
CA GLY A 69 -20.93 4.95 16.41
C GLY A 69 -19.76 5.92 16.28
N SER A 70 -20.02 7.19 15.83
CA SER A 70 -18.95 8.14 15.55
C SER A 70 -18.09 8.46 16.77
N ALA A 71 -18.71 8.69 17.94
CA ALA A 71 -17.99 8.98 19.17
C ALA A 71 -17.08 7.82 19.61
N GLU A 72 -17.55 6.59 19.48
CA GLU A 72 -16.77 5.40 19.83
C GLU A 72 -15.63 5.14 18.84
N GLY A 73 -15.89 5.27 17.54
CA GLY A 73 -14.88 5.17 16.49
C GLY A 73 -13.77 6.21 16.59
N LEU A 74 -14.13 7.48 16.86
CA LEU A 74 -13.15 8.54 17.07
C LEU A 74 -12.36 8.35 18.37
N ARG A 75 -13.02 7.87 19.43
CA ARG A 75 -12.32 7.52 20.68
C ARG A 75 -11.31 6.39 20.46
N PHE A 76 -11.69 5.38 19.72
CA PHE A 76 -10.79 4.28 19.38
C PHE A 76 -9.56 4.77 18.58
N LEU A 77 -9.74 5.71 17.64
CA LEU A 77 -8.66 6.24 16.81
C LEU A 77 -7.70 7.16 17.58
N PHE A 78 -8.24 8.08 18.41
CA PHE A 78 -7.43 9.16 18.99
C PHE A 78 -7.05 8.95 20.46
N PHE A 79 -7.65 7.98 21.14
CA PHE A 79 -7.38 7.70 22.54
C PHE A 79 -6.87 6.28 22.76
N PRO A 80 -5.61 5.99 22.36
CA PRO A 80 -5.02 4.68 22.52
C PRO A 80 -4.87 4.32 24.00
N LYS A 81 -5.10 3.06 24.33
CA LYS A 81 -4.87 2.54 25.67
C LYS A 81 -3.39 2.19 25.83
N LEU A 82 -2.62 3.09 26.40
CA LEU A 82 -1.17 2.92 26.60
C LEU A 82 -0.81 1.69 27.42
N SER A 83 -1.72 1.22 28.29
CA SER A 83 -1.53 0.00 29.09
C SER A 83 -1.54 -1.29 28.27
N GLU A 84 -2.05 -1.25 27.06
CA GLU A 84 -2.11 -2.40 26.14
C GLU A 84 -0.95 -2.44 25.14
N LEU A 85 -0.03 -1.45 25.19
CA LEU A 85 1.14 -1.41 24.30
C LEU A 85 2.14 -2.51 24.67
N THR A 86 2.45 -3.35 23.69
CA THR A 86 3.44 -4.42 23.76
C THR A 86 4.62 -4.12 22.80
N ALA A 87 5.71 -4.84 22.97
CA ALA A 87 6.83 -4.77 22.02
C ALA A 87 6.38 -5.16 20.59
N ASP A 88 5.48 -6.15 20.48
CA ASP A 88 4.90 -6.59 19.19
C ASP A 88 4.04 -5.50 18.55
N SER A 89 3.26 -4.76 19.35
CA SER A 89 2.49 -3.62 18.86
C SER A 89 3.38 -2.52 18.28
N ILE A 90 4.52 -2.24 18.94
CA ILE A 90 5.51 -1.25 18.47
C ILE A 90 6.15 -1.74 17.16
N LEU A 91 6.54 -3.01 17.08
CA LEU A 91 7.15 -3.59 15.89
C LEU A 91 6.17 -3.58 14.70
N SER A 92 4.91 -3.93 14.96
CA SER A 92 3.85 -3.88 13.94
C SER A 92 3.58 -2.45 13.44
N ALA A 93 3.55 -1.48 14.36
CA ALA A 93 3.40 -0.06 13.99
C ALA A 93 4.59 0.45 13.17
N LEU A 94 5.82 0.03 13.52
CA LEU A 94 7.02 0.36 12.75
C LEU A 94 6.94 -0.27 11.35
N GLY A 95 6.59 -1.55 11.24
CA GLY A 95 6.39 -2.23 9.96
C GLY A 95 5.35 -1.53 9.09
N GLN A 96 4.22 -1.14 9.68
CA GLN A 96 3.17 -0.38 8.99
C GLN A 96 3.67 0.99 8.49
N ALA A 97 4.45 1.71 9.30
CA ALA A 97 5.03 3.00 8.89
C ALA A 97 6.02 2.82 7.72
N PHE A 98 6.86 1.79 7.75
CA PHE A 98 7.77 1.46 6.65
C PHE A 98 7.00 1.09 5.38
N PHE A 99 5.91 0.32 5.52
CA PHE A 99 5.05 -0.06 4.41
C PHE A 99 4.37 1.16 3.78
N SER A 100 3.70 1.98 4.58
CA SER A 100 2.96 3.17 4.12
C SER A 100 3.87 4.18 3.41
N LEU A 101 5.03 4.48 4.00
CA LEU A 101 6.02 5.40 3.44
C LEU A 101 6.91 4.76 2.35
N SER A 102 6.70 3.49 2.03
CA SER A 102 7.52 2.74 1.06
C SER A 102 9.02 2.71 1.40
N VAL A 103 9.35 2.75 2.69
CA VAL A 103 10.71 2.67 3.20
C VAL A 103 11.16 1.21 3.21
N GLY A 104 12.40 0.94 2.81
CA GLY A 104 12.95 -0.43 2.78
C GLY A 104 12.64 -1.24 1.52
N MET A 105 11.74 -0.76 0.64
CA MET A 105 11.33 -1.44 -0.61
C MET A 105 12.18 -1.05 -1.83
N GLY A 106 13.09 -0.11 -1.71
CA GLY A 106 13.85 0.43 -2.85
C GLY A 106 13.08 1.48 -3.69
N ILE A 107 11.78 1.68 -3.47
CA ILE A 107 10.94 2.61 -4.24
C ILE A 107 11.47 4.04 -4.13
N LEU A 108 11.74 4.51 -2.89
CA LEU A 108 12.25 5.86 -2.66
C LEU A 108 13.61 6.08 -3.32
N LEU A 109 14.50 5.08 -3.33
CA LEU A 109 15.80 5.14 -4.02
C LEU A 109 15.60 5.24 -5.53
N THR A 110 14.73 4.39 -6.09
CA THR A 110 14.44 4.39 -7.52
C THR A 110 13.85 5.72 -7.96
N TYR A 111 12.88 6.27 -7.22
CA TYR A 111 12.29 7.56 -7.57
C TYR A 111 13.23 8.74 -7.31
N ALA A 112 14.05 8.68 -6.24
CA ALA A 112 15.06 9.71 -5.98
C ALA A 112 16.09 9.81 -7.12
N SER A 113 16.39 8.71 -7.84
CA SER A 113 17.28 8.75 -9.00
C SER A 113 16.71 9.53 -10.19
N TYR A 114 15.39 9.73 -10.23
CA TYR A 114 14.70 10.49 -11.28
C TYR A 114 14.49 11.98 -10.92
N ILE A 115 14.76 12.37 -9.66
CA ILE A 115 14.60 13.75 -9.20
C ILE A 115 15.77 14.62 -9.66
N PRO A 116 15.52 15.86 -10.17
CA PRO A 116 16.59 16.79 -10.51
C PRO A 116 17.47 17.13 -9.30
N LYS A 117 18.79 17.31 -9.52
CA LYS A 117 19.75 17.56 -8.45
C LYS A 117 19.51 18.83 -7.61
N ASN A 118 18.74 19.78 -8.16
CA ASN A 118 18.46 21.07 -7.51
C ASN A 118 17.23 21.03 -6.57
N ASP A 119 16.51 19.92 -6.52
CA ASP A 119 15.31 19.80 -5.69
C ASP A 119 15.65 19.54 -4.22
N ASN A 120 14.85 20.13 -3.32
CA ASN A 120 15.01 19.96 -1.90
C ASN A 120 14.40 18.63 -1.43
N LEU A 121 15.20 17.57 -1.33
CA LEU A 121 14.76 16.24 -0.92
C LEU A 121 14.17 16.22 0.51
N THR A 122 14.72 17.01 1.44
CA THR A 122 14.21 17.08 2.81
C THR A 122 12.79 17.67 2.84
N GLY A 123 12.57 18.75 2.08
CA GLY A 123 11.25 19.36 1.96
C GLY A 123 10.24 18.44 1.29
N ILE A 124 10.63 17.66 0.28
CA ILE A 124 9.79 16.66 -0.38
C ILE A 124 9.43 15.55 0.61
N SER A 125 10.42 14.98 1.31
CA SER A 125 10.20 13.91 2.29
C SER A 125 9.24 14.33 3.41
N LEU A 126 9.39 15.55 3.94
CA LEU A 126 8.50 16.05 4.99
C LEU A 126 7.05 16.19 4.49
N LYS A 127 6.86 16.69 3.27
CA LYS A 127 5.53 16.78 2.64
C LYS A 127 4.91 15.40 2.46
N VAL A 128 5.68 14.40 2.04
CA VAL A 128 5.20 13.02 1.88
C VAL A 128 4.73 12.48 3.23
N ILE A 129 5.55 12.57 4.28
CA ILE A 129 5.20 12.07 5.63
C ILE A 129 3.92 12.73 6.16
N ILE A 130 3.82 14.06 6.07
CA ILE A 130 2.64 14.78 6.55
C ILE A 130 1.39 14.39 5.76
N THR A 131 1.49 14.29 4.44
CA THR A 131 0.35 13.94 3.58
C THR A 131 -0.09 12.50 3.82
N ASP A 132 0.84 11.55 3.92
CA ASP A 132 0.56 10.14 4.22
C ASP A 132 -0.19 10.00 5.55
N THR A 133 0.34 10.62 6.61
CA THR A 133 -0.29 10.62 7.93
C THR A 133 -1.69 11.25 7.90
N LEU A 134 -1.87 12.36 7.19
CA LEU A 134 -3.17 13.01 7.06
C LEU A 134 -4.19 12.12 6.35
N VAL A 135 -3.80 11.46 5.26
CA VAL A 135 -4.66 10.52 4.53
C VAL A 135 -5.02 9.31 5.41
N ALA A 136 -4.06 8.77 6.17
CA ALA A 136 -4.31 7.67 7.09
C ALA A 136 -5.31 8.04 8.19
N ILE A 137 -5.19 9.23 8.78
CA ILE A 137 -6.14 9.74 9.78
C ILE A 137 -7.53 9.93 9.17
N LEU A 138 -7.63 10.54 7.99
CA LEU A 138 -8.91 10.72 7.30
C LEU A 138 -9.57 9.37 6.95
N ALA A 139 -8.80 8.40 6.49
CA ALA A 139 -9.30 7.05 6.24
C ALA A 139 -9.81 6.39 7.54
N GLY A 140 -9.10 6.55 8.65
CA GLY A 140 -9.54 6.12 9.98
C GLY A 140 -10.87 6.76 10.38
N ILE A 141 -11.01 8.08 10.20
CA ILE A 141 -12.27 8.82 10.47
C ILE A 141 -13.40 8.37 9.53
N ALA A 142 -13.09 8.01 8.28
CA ALA A 142 -14.10 7.51 7.34
C ALA A 142 -14.59 6.09 7.71
N ILE A 143 -13.71 5.24 8.22
CA ILE A 143 -13.99 3.80 8.39
C ILE A 143 -14.44 3.46 9.82
N LEU A 144 -13.71 3.92 10.85
CA LEU A 144 -13.94 3.47 12.23
C LEU A 144 -15.32 3.84 12.79
N PRO A 145 -15.86 5.06 12.61
CA PRO A 145 -17.23 5.34 13.04
C PRO A 145 -18.27 4.39 12.41
N ALA A 146 -18.07 4.02 11.15
CA ALA A 146 -18.94 3.07 10.47
C ALA A 146 -18.79 1.65 11.03
N VAL A 147 -17.57 1.20 11.32
CA VAL A 147 -17.27 -0.09 11.94
C VAL A 147 -18.04 -0.23 13.26
N PHE A 148 -17.96 0.76 14.15
CA PHE A 148 -18.66 0.77 15.42
C PHE A 148 -20.19 0.91 15.25
N SER A 149 -20.67 1.70 14.28
CA SER A 149 -22.10 1.83 14.01
C SER A 149 -22.76 0.55 13.50
N PHE A 150 -22.02 -0.25 12.74
CA PHE A 150 -22.51 -1.52 12.18
C PHE A 150 -22.07 -2.75 12.98
N HIS A 151 -21.45 -2.57 14.15
CA HIS A 151 -20.96 -3.64 15.02
C HIS A 151 -20.07 -4.65 14.28
N ILE A 152 -19.17 -4.14 13.44
CA ILE A 152 -18.18 -4.94 12.71
C ILE A 152 -16.92 -5.03 13.59
N ASP A 153 -16.24 -6.19 13.55
CA ASP A 153 -14.98 -6.35 14.26
C ASP A 153 -13.89 -5.46 13.64
N PRO A 154 -13.30 -4.52 14.39
CA PRO A 154 -12.20 -3.69 13.91
C PRO A 154 -10.97 -4.47 13.44
N GLN A 155 -10.83 -5.72 13.90
CA GLN A 155 -9.71 -6.62 13.56
C GLN A 155 -9.97 -7.50 12.33
N ALA A 156 -11.06 -7.26 11.58
CA ALA A 156 -11.42 -8.06 10.40
C ALA A 156 -10.41 -7.98 9.23
N GLY A 157 -9.27 -7.28 9.42
CA GLY A 157 -8.17 -7.23 8.48
C GLY A 157 -8.51 -6.51 7.17
N PRO A 158 -7.86 -6.88 6.03
CA PRO A 158 -8.04 -6.21 4.74
C PRO A 158 -9.48 -6.23 4.22
N GLY A 159 -10.28 -7.21 4.66
CA GLY A 159 -11.70 -7.32 4.32
C GLY A 159 -12.56 -6.18 4.88
N LEU A 160 -12.09 -5.47 5.93
CA LEU A 160 -12.85 -4.44 6.62
C LEU A 160 -13.40 -3.37 5.66
N VAL A 161 -12.57 -2.88 4.75
CA VAL A 161 -12.95 -1.87 3.75
C VAL A 161 -14.07 -2.40 2.85
N PHE A 162 -13.97 -3.63 2.37
CA PHE A 162 -14.92 -4.24 1.44
C PHE A 162 -16.23 -4.67 2.11
N LEU A 163 -16.23 -4.86 3.41
CA LEU A 163 -17.42 -5.24 4.19
C LEU A 163 -18.13 -4.02 4.79
N THR A 164 -17.36 -3.01 5.22
CA THR A 164 -17.90 -1.84 5.93
C THR A 164 -18.42 -0.78 4.98
N LEU A 165 -17.63 -0.36 4.01
CA LEU A 165 -17.98 0.77 3.15
C LEU A 165 -19.24 0.51 2.28
N PRO A 166 -19.50 -0.68 1.74
CA PRO A 166 -20.76 -0.94 1.06
C PRO A 166 -21.99 -0.72 1.95
N LYS A 167 -21.89 -1.01 3.24
CA LYS A 167 -22.99 -0.75 4.19
C LYS A 167 -23.18 0.76 4.43
N VAL A 168 -22.08 1.50 4.54
CA VAL A 168 -22.13 2.96 4.64
C VAL A 168 -22.80 3.55 3.40
N PHE A 169 -22.42 3.10 2.22
CA PHE A 169 -23.00 3.60 0.96
C PHE A 169 -24.49 3.31 0.85
N GLN A 170 -24.98 2.16 1.34
CA GLN A 170 -26.41 1.84 1.34
C GLN A 170 -27.23 2.83 2.17
N GLY A 171 -26.67 3.49 3.16
CA GLY A 171 -27.30 4.52 3.98
C GLY A 171 -27.26 5.94 3.38
N LEU A 172 -26.56 6.14 2.26
CA LEU A 172 -26.36 7.44 1.63
C LEU A 172 -27.35 7.72 0.49
N PRO A 173 -27.78 8.98 0.30
CA PRO A 173 -28.42 9.40 -0.94
C PRO A 173 -27.47 9.14 -2.12
N ALA A 174 -27.96 8.46 -3.17
CA ALA A 174 -27.15 8.05 -4.32
C ALA A 174 -25.93 7.16 -3.95
N GLY A 175 -26.07 6.31 -2.95
CA GLY A 175 -25.00 5.47 -2.41
C GLY A 175 -24.31 4.59 -3.43
N GLU A 176 -25.03 4.13 -4.47
CA GLU A 176 -24.45 3.37 -5.57
C GLU A 176 -23.39 4.16 -6.35
N ILE A 177 -23.62 5.47 -6.57
CA ILE A 177 -22.67 6.35 -7.25
C ILE A 177 -21.42 6.50 -6.38
N TRP A 178 -21.58 6.74 -5.09
CA TRP A 178 -20.46 6.83 -4.14
C TRP A 178 -19.65 5.53 -4.07
N ALA A 179 -20.32 4.38 -4.06
CA ALA A 179 -19.67 3.08 -4.08
C ALA A 179 -18.82 2.89 -5.35
N ILE A 180 -19.38 3.16 -6.52
CA ILE A 180 -18.68 3.03 -7.81
C ILE A 180 -17.45 3.95 -7.83
N LEU A 181 -17.63 5.23 -7.49
CA LEU A 181 -16.54 6.21 -7.46
C LEU A 181 -15.44 5.78 -6.50
N PHE A 182 -15.80 5.35 -5.29
CA PHE A 182 -14.84 4.94 -4.29
C PHE A 182 -14.03 3.71 -4.75
N PHE A 183 -14.67 2.66 -5.24
CA PHE A 183 -13.95 1.45 -5.65
C PHE A 183 -13.13 1.64 -6.91
N ILE A 184 -13.56 2.49 -7.84
CA ILE A 184 -12.73 2.92 -8.97
C ILE A 184 -11.47 3.61 -8.45
N LEU A 185 -11.61 4.58 -7.55
CA LEU A 185 -10.46 5.31 -7.02
C LEU A 185 -9.54 4.44 -6.16
N LEU A 186 -10.11 3.51 -5.38
CA LEU A 186 -9.32 2.51 -4.65
C LEU A 186 -8.51 1.63 -5.60
N THR A 187 -9.11 1.22 -6.73
CA THR A 187 -8.41 0.47 -7.78
C THR A 187 -7.24 1.28 -8.35
N PHE A 188 -7.45 2.57 -8.61
CA PHE A 188 -6.38 3.44 -9.10
C PHE A 188 -5.29 3.69 -8.05
N ALA A 189 -5.65 3.86 -6.78
CA ALA A 189 -4.67 3.98 -5.70
C ALA A 189 -3.82 2.70 -5.59
N ALA A 190 -4.45 1.53 -5.64
CA ALA A 190 -3.75 0.25 -5.67
C ALA A 190 -2.84 0.12 -6.92
N LEU A 191 -3.31 0.56 -8.07
CA LEU A 191 -2.56 0.51 -9.32
C LEU A 191 -1.31 1.40 -9.27
N THR A 192 -1.39 2.62 -8.74
CA THR A 192 -0.21 3.49 -8.57
C THR A 192 0.84 2.88 -7.65
N SER A 193 0.41 2.24 -6.57
CA SER A 193 1.31 1.51 -5.66
C SER A 193 1.95 0.29 -6.32
N ALA A 194 1.16 -0.50 -7.05
CA ALA A 194 1.67 -1.67 -7.78
C ALA A 194 2.69 -1.28 -8.87
N ILE A 195 2.46 -0.16 -9.57
CA ILE A 195 3.40 0.40 -10.55
C ILE A 195 4.72 0.77 -9.87
N SER A 196 4.66 1.42 -8.72
CA SER A 196 5.85 1.83 -7.97
C SER A 196 6.68 0.63 -7.50
N LEU A 197 6.02 -0.42 -7.02
CA LEU A 197 6.67 -1.66 -6.62
C LEU A 197 7.30 -2.40 -7.80
N LEU A 198 6.60 -2.50 -8.92
CA LEU A 198 7.09 -3.21 -10.09
C LEU A 198 8.22 -2.43 -10.81
N GLU A 199 8.25 -1.10 -10.71
CA GLU A 199 9.32 -0.28 -11.29
C GLU A 199 10.69 -0.62 -10.71
N VAL A 200 10.78 -0.96 -9.42
CA VAL A 200 12.06 -1.28 -8.74
C VAL A 200 12.80 -2.44 -9.43
N PRO A 201 12.23 -3.65 -9.57
CA PRO A 201 12.90 -4.74 -10.27
C PRO A 201 13.09 -4.45 -11.78
N VAL A 202 12.19 -3.68 -12.41
CA VAL A 202 12.34 -3.30 -13.81
C VAL A 202 13.54 -2.36 -13.98
N ALA A 203 13.69 -1.34 -13.14
CA ALA A 203 14.85 -0.44 -13.14
C ALA A 203 16.14 -1.22 -12.96
N TYR A 204 16.19 -2.13 -11.99
CA TYR A 204 17.35 -3.01 -11.78
C TYR A 204 17.71 -3.85 -13.03
N LEU A 205 16.71 -4.47 -13.68
CA LEU A 205 16.95 -5.26 -14.89
C LEU A 205 17.42 -4.41 -16.07
N VAL A 206 16.96 -3.17 -16.16
CA VAL A 206 17.37 -2.23 -17.23
C VAL A 206 18.78 -1.69 -16.96
N GLU A 207 19.05 -1.22 -15.74
CA GLU A 207 20.29 -0.51 -15.39
C GLU A 207 21.46 -1.48 -15.17
N GLU A 208 21.26 -2.54 -14.42
CA GLU A 208 22.32 -3.51 -14.08
C GLU A 208 22.46 -4.64 -15.10
N LYS A 209 21.33 -5.22 -15.54
CA LYS A 209 21.35 -6.35 -16.50
C LYS A 209 21.31 -5.88 -17.96
N LYS A 210 21.23 -4.56 -18.22
CA LYS A 210 21.22 -3.95 -19.56
C LYS A 210 20.13 -4.49 -20.47
N LEU A 211 19.02 -4.97 -19.90
CA LEU A 211 17.89 -5.44 -20.67
C LEU A 211 17.10 -4.25 -21.26
N LYS A 212 16.52 -4.43 -22.44
CA LYS A 212 15.59 -3.46 -22.98
C LYS A 212 14.35 -3.38 -22.09
N ARG A 213 13.88 -2.17 -21.79
CA ARG A 213 12.74 -1.93 -20.88
C ARG A 213 11.52 -2.82 -21.12
N PRO A 214 11.03 -3.04 -22.37
CA PRO A 214 9.90 -3.94 -22.58
C PRO A 214 10.15 -5.36 -22.07
N TRP A 215 11.32 -5.93 -22.33
CA TRP A 215 11.67 -7.28 -21.87
C TRP A 215 11.84 -7.35 -20.36
N ALA A 216 12.48 -6.35 -19.76
CA ALA A 216 12.61 -6.26 -18.30
C ALA A 216 11.24 -6.22 -17.63
N THR A 217 10.31 -5.43 -18.18
CA THR A 217 8.93 -5.32 -17.68
C THR A 217 8.18 -6.65 -17.80
N VAL A 218 8.25 -7.30 -18.96
CA VAL A 218 7.57 -8.60 -19.17
C VAL A 218 8.08 -9.64 -18.19
N ILE A 219 9.41 -9.77 -18.07
CA ILE A 219 10.03 -10.76 -17.15
C ILE A 219 9.61 -10.48 -15.71
N ALA A 220 9.76 -9.25 -15.23
CA ALA A 220 9.40 -8.88 -13.85
C ALA A 220 7.91 -9.09 -13.59
N THR A 221 7.04 -8.67 -14.50
CA THR A 221 5.59 -8.86 -14.39
C THR A 221 5.23 -10.33 -14.31
N LEU A 222 5.76 -11.19 -15.18
CA LEU A 222 5.47 -12.62 -15.18
C LEU A 222 5.92 -13.28 -13.88
N VAL A 223 7.13 -13.00 -13.41
CA VAL A 223 7.65 -13.60 -12.16
C VAL A 223 6.78 -13.18 -10.97
N ILE A 224 6.46 -11.90 -10.84
CA ILE A 224 5.64 -11.41 -9.74
C ILE A 224 4.20 -11.93 -9.84
N THR A 225 3.63 -12.02 -11.04
CA THR A 225 2.31 -12.61 -11.25
C THR A 225 2.28 -14.09 -10.84
N CYS A 226 3.30 -14.85 -11.19
CA CYS A 226 3.40 -16.25 -10.77
C CYS A 226 3.45 -16.37 -9.23
N ILE A 227 4.29 -15.59 -8.56
CA ILE A 227 4.40 -15.62 -7.10
C ILE A 227 3.08 -15.14 -6.46
N GLY A 228 2.49 -14.04 -6.94
CA GLY A 228 1.24 -13.50 -6.46
C GLY A 228 0.04 -14.43 -6.65
N SER A 229 0.09 -15.31 -7.66
CA SER A 229 -0.96 -16.31 -7.89
C SER A 229 -1.10 -17.30 -6.73
N PHE A 230 -0.02 -17.67 -6.07
CA PHE A 230 -0.08 -18.50 -4.86
C PHE A 230 -0.80 -17.79 -3.71
N ASN A 231 -0.53 -16.50 -3.51
CA ASN A 231 -1.22 -15.69 -2.50
C ASN A 231 -2.71 -15.51 -2.84
N THR A 232 -3.05 -15.30 -4.10
CA THR A 232 -4.44 -15.22 -4.55
C THR A 232 -5.20 -16.51 -4.29
N LEU A 233 -4.59 -17.65 -4.53
CA LEU A 233 -5.20 -18.97 -4.33
C LEU A 233 -5.27 -19.39 -2.86
N SER A 234 -4.59 -18.70 -1.95
CA SER A 234 -4.60 -19.00 -0.50
C SER A 234 -5.97 -18.80 0.14
N PHE A 235 -6.84 -17.95 -0.45
CA PHE A 235 -8.22 -17.76 0.02
C PHE A 235 -9.21 -18.81 -0.52
N GLY A 236 -8.77 -19.63 -1.45
CA GLY A 236 -9.60 -20.65 -2.10
C GLY A 236 -8.98 -22.05 -2.02
N PRO A 237 -8.44 -22.61 -3.12
CA PRO A 237 -7.93 -23.98 -3.15
C PRO A 237 -6.78 -24.26 -2.20
N LEU A 238 -5.93 -23.27 -1.92
CA LEU A 238 -4.76 -23.41 -1.06
C LEU A 238 -5.02 -23.00 0.40
N ARG A 239 -6.27 -22.77 0.80
CA ARG A 239 -6.62 -22.32 2.16
C ARG A 239 -6.18 -23.28 3.28
N HIS A 240 -5.96 -24.54 2.93
CA HIS A 240 -5.49 -25.58 3.86
C HIS A 240 -3.97 -25.61 4.00
N VAL A 241 -3.25 -24.92 3.11
CA VAL A 241 -1.80 -24.79 3.18
C VAL A 241 -1.47 -23.69 4.19
N GLN A 242 -0.84 -24.10 5.29
CA GLN A 242 -0.43 -23.20 6.36
C GLN A 242 1.09 -23.24 6.55
N ILE A 243 1.68 -22.08 6.80
CA ILE A 243 3.08 -21.88 7.15
C ILE A 243 3.12 -21.32 8.57
N PHE A 244 3.69 -22.02 9.52
CA PHE A 244 3.70 -21.66 10.95
C PHE A 244 2.32 -21.36 11.53
N GLY A 245 1.27 -22.06 11.05
CA GLY A 245 -0.12 -21.83 11.50
C GLY A 245 -0.83 -20.65 10.87
N MET A 246 -0.18 -19.91 9.96
CA MET A 246 -0.73 -18.80 9.21
C MET A 246 -1.11 -19.23 7.79
N SER A 247 -2.11 -18.58 7.18
CA SER A 247 -2.38 -18.76 5.74
C SER A 247 -1.15 -18.36 4.92
N LEU A 248 -1.08 -18.81 3.68
CA LEU A 248 0.03 -18.44 2.79
C LEU A 248 0.10 -16.92 2.57
N PHE A 249 -1.06 -16.24 2.48
CA PHE A 249 -1.14 -14.79 2.38
C PHE A 249 -0.61 -14.11 3.65
N ASP A 250 -1.09 -14.52 4.83
CA ASP A 250 -0.68 -13.91 6.10
C ASP A 250 0.81 -14.15 6.38
N ALA A 251 1.34 -15.33 6.02
CA ALA A 251 2.76 -15.61 6.15
C ALA A 251 3.63 -14.73 5.24
N CYS A 252 3.20 -14.49 3.99
CA CYS A 252 3.89 -13.56 3.10
C CYS A 252 3.79 -12.11 3.60
N ASP A 253 2.62 -11.69 4.07
CA ASP A 253 2.42 -10.36 4.62
C ASP A 253 3.29 -10.13 5.86
N TYR A 254 3.29 -11.07 6.80
CA TYR A 254 4.14 -11.01 7.99
C TYR A 254 5.65 -10.94 7.63
N LEU A 255 6.08 -11.79 6.72
CA LEU A 255 7.48 -11.80 6.26
C LEU A 255 7.86 -10.46 5.62
N CYS A 256 7.02 -9.92 4.75
CA CYS A 256 7.28 -8.64 4.08
C CYS A 256 7.24 -7.49 5.07
N SER A 257 6.15 -7.33 5.81
CA SER A 257 5.89 -6.14 6.62
C SER A 257 6.71 -6.10 7.91
N ASN A 258 6.87 -7.25 8.60
CA ASN A 258 7.49 -7.26 9.90
C ASN A 258 8.99 -7.64 9.88
N ILE A 259 9.48 -8.25 8.79
CA ILE A 259 10.87 -8.69 8.70
C ILE A 259 11.62 -7.97 7.58
N LEU A 260 11.16 -8.12 6.32
CA LEU A 260 11.94 -7.63 5.18
C LEU A 260 11.95 -6.10 5.09
N LEU A 261 10.86 -5.41 5.42
CA LEU A 261 10.81 -3.95 5.36
C LEU A 261 11.71 -3.30 6.43
N PRO A 262 11.63 -3.63 7.74
CA PRO A 262 12.54 -3.08 8.72
C PRO A 262 14.00 -3.42 8.42
N LEU A 263 14.28 -4.65 8.03
CA LEU A 263 15.64 -5.09 7.67
C LEU A 263 16.15 -4.34 6.44
N GLY A 264 15.34 -4.22 5.40
CA GLY A 264 15.66 -3.46 4.19
C GLY A 264 15.94 -1.98 4.49
N GLY A 265 15.15 -1.36 5.36
CA GLY A 265 15.36 0.01 5.82
C GLY A 265 16.71 0.19 6.53
N ILE A 266 17.05 -0.73 7.45
CA ILE A 266 18.33 -0.72 8.15
C ILE A 266 19.48 -0.88 7.15
N LEU A 267 19.41 -1.83 6.23
CA LEU A 267 20.46 -2.06 5.23
C LEU A 267 20.65 -0.85 4.31
N ILE A 268 19.55 -0.21 3.88
CA ILE A 268 19.62 1.02 3.07
C ILE A 268 20.28 2.15 3.87
N CYS A 269 19.94 2.33 5.15
CA CYS A 269 20.58 3.34 6.00
C CYS A 269 22.07 3.08 6.17
N ILE A 270 22.47 1.83 6.44
CA ILE A 270 23.89 1.46 6.57
C ILE A 270 24.64 1.75 5.26
N PHE A 271 24.06 1.37 4.13
CA PHE A 271 24.63 1.63 2.81
C PHE A 271 24.79 3.14 2.54
N ALA A 272 23.74 3.93 2.77
CA ALA A 272 23.79 5.38 2.59
C ALA A 272 24.84 6.05 3.50
N LEU A 273 24.92 5.65 4.77
CA LEU A 273 25.94 6.15 5.71
C LEU A 273 27.35 5.77 5.26
N SER A 274 27.57 4.56 4.74
CA SER A 274 28.86 4.13 4.22
C SER A 274 29.32 4.97 3.04
N LEU A 275 28.41 5.30 2.12
CA LEU A 275 28.70 6.17 0.98
C LEU A 275 29.05 7.60 1.41
N ILE A 276 28.34 8.16 2.39
CA ILE A 276 28.62 9.49 2.94
C ILE A 276 30.00 9.51 3.58
N HIS A 277 30.37 8.45 4.29
CA HIS A 277 31.68 8.34 4.95
C HIS A 277 32.83 8.23 3.94
N ILE A 278 32.64 7.44 2.87
CA ILE A 278 33.64 7.28 1.81
C ILE A 278 33.78 8.57 0.98
N SER A 279 32.73 9.31 0.74
CA SER A 279 32.72 10.54 -0.07
C SER A 279 33.02 11.80 0.74
N SER A 280 33.30 11.71 2.05
CA SER A 280 33.61 12.85 2.90
C SER A 280 34.98 13.43 2.57
N PRO A 281 35.16 14.76 2.33
CA PRO A 281 36.41 15.37 1.94
C PRO A 281 37.49 15.37 3.06
N ARG A 282 37.24 14.81 4.24
CA ARG A 282 38.18 14.80 5.38
C ARG A 282 39.45 13.99 5.11
N ASP A 283 39.43 13.05 4.19
CA ASP A 283 40.58 12.23 3.86
C ASP A 283 41.55 12.90 2.87
N GLY A 284 41.22 14.04 2.28
CA GLY A 284 42.08 14.80 1.41
C GLY A 284 42.98 15.86 2.08
N ALA A 285 42.77 16.14 3.37
CA ALA A 285 43.47 17.22 4.07
C ALA A 285 44.73 16.74 4.82
N THR A 286 44.94 15.46 5.00
CA THR A 286 46.10 14.91 5.74
C THR A 286 47.23 14.40 4.84
N SER A 287 47.13 14.48 3.52
CA SER A 287 48.23 14.07 2.63
C SER A 287 49.05 15.24 2.02
N ARG A 288 48.89 16.45 2.56
CA ARG A 288 49.72 17.61 2.18
C ARG A 288 50.28 18.29 3.46
N MET A 289 51.17 17.60 4.17
CA MET A 289 52.20 18.14 5.01
C MET A 289 53.46 17.29 4.85
#